data_e7286af1acc6e99ed5aec11c92ae7c82
#
_entry.id   e7286af1acc6e99ed5aec11c92ae7c82
#
_cell.length_a   1.000
_cell.length_b   1.000
_cell.length_c   1.000
_cell.angle_alpha   90.00
_cell.angle_beta   90.00
_cell.angle_gamma   90.00
#
_symmetry.space_group_name_H-M   'P 1'
#
loop_
_entity.id
_entity.type
_entity.pdbx_description
1 polymer ?
#
loop_
_entity_poly.entity_id
_entity_poly.type
_entity_poly.pdbx_seq_one_letter_code
_entity_poly.pdbx_strand_id
1 'polypeptide(L)' 'MVKYFAGDWTVQELAAIEQELERQGVQYTIDGEELLVHDDHQERRVDMIVESITET' A
#
# COMPACT_ATOMS: atom_id res chain seq x y z
N MET A 1 -2.31 4.58 -12.58
CA MET A 1 -2.73 3.92 -11.34
C MET A 1 -1.92 2.65 -11.13
N VAL A 2 -1.41 2.48 -9.93
CA VAL A 2 -0.58 1.32 -9.59
C VAL A 2 -1.39 0.38 -8.71
N LYS A 3 -1.33 -0.92 -8.99
CA LYS A 3 -2.09 -1.92 -8.25
C LYS A 3 -1.15 -2.84 -7.49
N TYR A 4 -1.53 -3.16 -6.26
CA TYR A 4 -0.82 -4.10 -5.42
C TYR A 4 -1.79 -5.17 -4.97
N PHE A 5 -1.38 -6.44 -5.07
CA PHE A 5 -2.21 -7.53 -4.59
C PHE A 5 -2.04 -7.64 -3.07
N ALA A 6 -3.12 -7.42 -2.35
CA ALA A 6 -3.09 -7.40 -0.88
C ALA A 6 -3.64 -8.68 -0.26
N GLY A 7 -4.00 -9.67 -1.07
CA GLY A 7 -4.63 -10.89 -0.57
C GLY A 7 -3.72 -11.73 0.31
N ASP A 8 -2.39 -11.60 0.14
CA ASP A 8 -1.42 -12.34 0.94
C ASP A 8 -0.98 -11.59 2.20
N TRP A 9 -1.42 -10.35 2.35
CA TRP A 9 -1.03 -9.56 3.52
C TRP A 9 -1.93 -9.89 4.70
N THR A 10 -1.37 -9.85 5.89
CA THR A 10 -2.18 -9.97 7.10
C THR A 10 -2.97 -8.69 7.31
N VAL A 11 -4.01 -8.78 8.17
CA VAL A 11 -4.80 -7.60 8.51
C VAL A 11 -3.89 -6.53 9.13
N GLN A 12 -2.93 -6.95 9.95
CA GLN A 12 -2.01 -6.02 10.59
C GLN A 12 -1.10 -5.35 9.57
N GLU A 13 -0.61 -6.10 8.58
CA GLU A 13 0.22 -5.54 7.53
C GLU A 13 -0.55 -4.52 6.72
N LEU A 14 -1.77 -4.85 6.33
CA LEU A 14 -2.59 -3.93 5.56
C LEU A 14 -2.87 -2.65 6.34
N ALA A 15 -3.22 -2.78 7.62
CA ALA A 15 -3.47 -1.61 8.46
C ALA A 15 -2.23 -0.72 8.57
N ALA A 16 -1.06 -1.33 8.73
CA ALA A 16 0.19 -0.57 8.83
C ALA A 16 0.50 0.16 7.53
N ILE A 17 0.28 -0.51 6.40
CA ILE A 17 0.49 0.11 5.09
C ILE A 17 -0.45 1.28 4.90
N GLU A 18 -1.74 1.10 5.23
CA GLU A 18 -2.70 2.19 5.09
C GLU A 18 -2.33 3.39 5.96
N GLN A 19 -1.93 3.14 7.20
CA GLN A 19 -1.53 4.23 8.09
C GLN A 19 -0.33 4.99 7.53
N GLU A 20 0.64 4.27 7.00
CA GLU A 20 1.83 4.90 6.46
C GLU A 20 1.50 5.71 5.21
N LEU A 21 0.64 5.20 4.35
CA LEU A 21 0.22 5.92 3.15
C LEU A 21 -0.50 7.21 3.54
N GLU A 22 -1.39 7.15 4.55
CA GLU A 22 -2.10 8.32 5.01
C GLU A 22 -1.13 9.33 5.63
N ARG A 23 -0.17 8.85 6.41
CA ARG A 23 0.82 9.73 7.03
C ARG A 23 1.63 10.48 5.99
N GLN A 24 1.92 9.84 4.87
CA GLN A 24 2.73 10.45 3.82
C GLN A 24 1.89 11.17 2.76
N GLY A 25 0.58 11.19 2.94
CA GLY A 25 -0.29 11.92 2.02
C GLY A 25 -0.51 11.23 0.69
N VAL A 26 -0.32 9.93 0.63
CA VAL A 26 -0.53 9.15 -0.60
C VAL A 26 -1.98 8.75 -0.69
N GLN A 27 -2.62 9.04 -1.81
CA GLN A 27 -4.02 8.68 -2.03
C GLN A 27 -4.11 7.25 -2.57
N TYR A 28 -5.00 6.48 -1.96
CA TYR A 28 -5.18 5.08 -2.33
C TYR A 28 -6.64 4.67 -2.18
N THR A 29 -6.97 3.52 -2.76
CA THR A 29 -8.30 2.91 -2.62
C THR A 29 -8.10 1.42 -2.40
N ILE A 30 -8.92 0.83 -1.54
CA ILE A 30 -8.95 -0.63 -1.36
C ILE A 30 -10.12 -1.16 -2.16
N ASP A 31 -9.84 -2.10 -3.06
CA ASP A 31 -10.86 -2.73 -3.90
C ASP A 31 -10.72 -4.24 -3.78
N GLY A 32 -11.48 -4.83 -2.88
CA GLY A 32 -11.38 -6.26 -2.63
C GLY A 32 -9.99 -6.61 -2.09
N GLU A 33 -9.26 -7.43 -2.86
CA GLU A 33 -7.91 -7.84 -2.47
C GLU A 33 -6.83 -6.99 -3.14
N GLU A 34 -7.20 -5.82 -3.65
CA GLU A 34 -6.26 -4.94 -4.34
C GLU A 34 -6.14 -3.60 -3.63
N LEU A 35 -4.91 -3.13 -3.56
CA LEU A 35 -4.61 -1.77 -3.12
C LEU A 35 -4.30 -0.96 -4.38
N LEU A 36 -5.06 0.09 -4.61
CA LEU A 36 -4.90 0.93 -5.79
C LEU A 36 -4.30 2.28 -5.38
N VAL A 37 -3.12 2.58 -5.90
CA VAL A 37 -2.47 3.88 -5.66
C VAL A 37 -2.77 4.77 -6.85
N HIS A 38 -3.38 5.92 -6.59
CA HIS A 38 -3.91 6.78 -7.65
C HIS A 38 -2.83 7.55 -8.41
N ASP A 39 -1.74 7.87 -7.75
CA ASP A 39 -0.68 8.69 -8.34
C ASP A 39 0.53 7.81 -8.69
N ASP A 40 0.77 7.62 -9.98
CA ASP A 40 1.87 6.79 -10.46
C ASP A 40 3.23 7.31 -10.00
N HIS A 41 3.33 8.60 -9.72
CA HIS A 41 4.59 9.18 -9.25
C HIS A 41 4.97 8.73 -7.85
N GLN A 42 4.02 8.14 -7.12
CA GLN A 42 4.27 7.64 -5.78
C GLN A 42 4.64 6.15 -5.76
N GLU A 43 4.75 5.53 -6.92
CA GLU A 43 4.96 4.09 -7.00
C GLU A 43 6.20 3.64 -6.21
N ARG A 44 7.33 4.32 -6.41
CA ARG A 44 8.57 3.94 -5.73
C ARG A 44 8.42 4.06 -4.21
N ARG A 45 7.78 5.14 -3.78
CA ARG A 45 7.56 5.35 -2.35
C ARG A 45 6.69 4.25 -1.76
N VAL A 46 5.62 3.91 -2.45
CA VAL A 46 4.71 2.86 -1.98
C VAL A 46 5.39 1.50 -1.99
N ASP A 47 6.19 1.22 -3.02
CA ASP A 47 6.97 -0.02 -3.06
C ASP A 47 7.83 -0.16 -1.81
N MET A 48 8.51 0.90 -1.40
CA MET A 48 9.36 0.87 -0.23
C MET A 48 8.55 0.66 1.04
N ILE A 49 7.38 1.29 1.13
CA ILE A 49 6.50 1.14 2.28
C ILE A 49 6.04 -0.32 2.39
N VAL A 50 5.55 -0.86 1.29
CA VAL A 50 5.05 -2.24 1.28
C VAL A 50 6.16 -3.21 1.64
N GLU A 51 7.33 -3.06 1.02
CA GLU A 51 8.46 -3.95 1.30
C GLU A 51 8.88 -3.88 2.76
N SER A 52 8.97 -2.69 3.33
CA SER A 52 9.44 -2.56 4.70
C SER A 52 8.45 -3.13 5.71
N ILE A 53 7.17 -3.16 5.38
CA ILE A 53 6.15 -3.67 6.29
C ILE A 53 5.93 -5.18 6.10
N THR A 54 5.95 -5.66 4.87
CA THR A 54 5.66 -7.06 4.59
C THR A 54 6.91 -7.94 4.57
N GLU A 55 8.09 -7.35 4.49
CA GLU A 55 9.34 -8.10 4.52
C GLU A 55 9.68 -8.47 5.94
N THR A 56 9.93 -9.73 6.18
CA THR A 56 10.29 -10.23 7.51
C THR A 56 11.71 -10.75 7.52
#